data_8ae08c528b1b7457296dd02da51cdf1a
#
_entry.id   8ae08c528b1b7457296dd02da51cdf1a
#
_cell.length_a   1.000
_cell.length_b   1.000
_cell.length_c   1.000
_cell.angle_alpha   90.00
_cell.angle_beta   90.00
_cell.angle_gamma   90.00
#
_symmetry.space_group_name_H-M   'P 1'
#
loop_
_entity.id
_entity.type
_entity.pdbx_description
1 polymer ?
#
loop_
_entity_poly.entity_id
_entity_poly.type
_entity_poly.pdbx_seq_one_letter_code
_entity_poly.pdbx_strand_id
1 'polypeptide(L)'
;KTKIALSVFNESGQPLPLPAPGAAATVLIFVTPECPMANRYAPDFRALVDAYPTVRFYRVYASPESTAADAAKHEEAYPFHCAALLDADQSIARAVEATRTPEIAVLDAQGVLRYRGAVDDRYTDLGKYRQTASRHYLRDALDAVLAGKPVPTERSEAVGCNIPLKDAKQ
;
A
#
# COMPACT_ATOMS: atom_id res chain seq x y z
N LYS A 1 12.58 15.24 -0.16
CA LYS A 1 11.62 14.15 -0.23
C LYS A 1 12.08 12.96 0.59
N THR A 2 11.13 12.25 1.17
CA THR A 2 11.42 11.09 2.02
C THR A 2 11.96 9.93 1.17
N LYS A 3 13.11 9.43 1.56
CA LYS A 3 13.72 8.27 0.93
C LYS A 3 13.59 7.07 1.88
N ILE A 4 13.04 5.97 1.38
CA ILE A 4 12.82 4.75 2.14
C ILE A 4 13.92 3.75 1.80
N ALA A 5 14.60 3.28 2.83
CA ALA A 5 15.59 2.21 2.73
C ALA A 5 15.43 1.35 3.99
N LEU A 6 14.64 0.30 3.89
CA LEU A 6 14.29 -0.56 5.03
C LEU A 6 14.55 -2.02 4.70
N SER A 7 14.84 -2.79 5.75
CA SER A 7 14.77 -4.25 5.70
C SER A 7 13.48 -4.66 6.38
N VAL A 8 12.63 -5.38 5.66
CA VAL A 8 11.29 -5.74 6.11
C VAL A 8 11.12 -7.25 6.03
N PHE A 9 10.04 -7.78 6.55
CA PHE A 9 9.83 -9.23 6.60
C PHE A 9 8.62 -9.63 5.76
N ASN A 10 8.80 -10.66 4.93
CA ASN A 10 7.67 -11.25 4.20
C ASN A 10 6.89 -12.20 5.10
N GLU A 11 5.84 -12.80 4.54
CA GLU A 11 4.98 -13.74 5.27
C GLU A 11 5.68 -15.02 5.72
N SER A 12 6.84 -15.35 5.11
CA SER A 12 7.67 -16.50 5.51
C SER A 12 8.71 -16.13 6.57
N GLY A 13 8.70 -14.88 7.05
CA GLY A 13 9.66 -14.38 8.02
C GLY A 13 11.04 -14.06 7.43
N GLN A 14 11.16 -14.05 6.10
CA GLN A 14 12.42 -13.74 5.43
C GLN A 14 12.59 -12.24 5.27
N PRO A 15 13.79 -11.70 5.50
CA PRO A 15 14.03 -10.28 5.28
C PRO A 15 14.10 -9.97 3.80
N LEU A 16 13.52 -8.83 3.42
CA LEU A 16 13.68 -8.26 2.08
C LEU A 16 13.90 -6.75 2.17
N PRO A 17 14.60 -6.19 1.16
CA PRO A 17 14.79 -4.75 1.13
C PRO A 17 13.61 -4.00 0.55
N LEU A 18 13.38 -2.78 1.03
CA LEU A 18 12.54 -1.78 0.38
C LEU A 18 13.41 -0.58 0.00
N PRO A 19 13.32 -0.05 -1.21
CA PRO A 19 12.41 -0.47 -2.30
C PRO A 19 12.79 -1.85 -2.84
N ALA A 20 11.88 -2.47 -3.59
CA ALA A 20 12.09 -3.79 -4.17
C ALA A 20 13.20 -3.72 -5.23
N PRO A 21 14.25 -4.55 -5.10
CA PRO A 21 15.35 -4.52 -6.07
C PRO A 21 14.88 -4.87 -7.50
N GLY A 22 15.35 -4.10 -8.48
CA GLY A 22 15.02 -4.33 -9.88
C GLY A 22 13.64 -3.90 -10.31
N ALA A 23 12.78 -3.46 -9.39
CA ALA A 23 11.46 -2.96 -9.74
C ALA A 23 11.52 -1.49 -10.16
N ALA A 24 10.72 -1.11 -11.15
CA ALA A 24 10.63 0.28 -11.60
C ALA A 24 9.98 1.18 -10.55
N ALA A 25 9.10 0.60 -9.74
CA ALA A 25 8.48 1.24 -8.58
C ALA A 25 8.04 0.18 -7.58
N THR A 26 7.85 0.57 -6.33
CA THR A 26 7.31 -0.30 -5.28
C THR A 26 6.04 0.35 -4.74
N VAL A 27 4.95 -0.41 -4.70
CA VAL A 27 3.66 0.04 -4.15
C VAL A 27 3.39 -0.70 -2.86
N LEU A 28 3.15 0.05 -1.81
CA LEU A 28 2.78 -0.48 -0.49
C LEU A 28 1.29 -0.23 -0.28
N ILE A 29 0.53 -1.30 -0.06
CA ILE A 29 -0.90 -1.25 0.14
C ILE A 29 -1.17 -1.64 1.59
N PHE A 30 -1.50 -0.67 2.43
CA PHE A 30 -1.81 -0.93 3.84
C PHE A 30 -3.22 -1.49 3.95
N VAL A 31 -3.34 -2.70 4.50
CA VAL A 31 -4.59 -3.45 4.58
C VAL A 31 -4.74 -4.11 5.95
N THR A 32 -5.97 -4.43 6.30
CA THR A 32 -6.29 -5.39 7.36
C THR A 32 -7.38 -6.33 6.85
N PRO A 33 -7.40 -7.59 7.30
CA PRO A 33 -8.44 -8.53 6.84
C PRO A 33 -9.86 -8.07 7.14
N GLU A 34 -10.04 -7.30 8.22
CA GLU A 34 -11.35 -6.86 8.70
C GLU A 34 -11.84 -5.55 8.08
N CYS A 35 -11.01 -4.87 7.29
CA CYS A 35 -11.39 -3.58 6.72
C CYS A 35 -12.23 -3.77 5.45
N PRO A 36 -13.54 -3.50 5.49
CA PRO A 36 -14.40 -3.69 4.32
C PRO A 36 -14.04 -2.77 3.16
N MET A 37 -13.50 -1.59 3.45
CA MET A 37 -13.10 -0.64 2.42
C MET A 37 -11.88 -1.15 1.65
N ALA A 38 -10.87 -1.67 2.37
CA ALA A 38 -9.70 -2.27 1.74
C ALA A 38 -10.10 -3.49 0.90
N ASN A 39 -10.97 -4.34 1.44
CA ASN A 39 -11.40 -5.56 0.77
C ASN A 39 -12.21 -5.28 -0.49
N ARG A 40 -12.97 -4.20 -0.50
CA ARG A 40 -13.75 -3.79 -1.67
C ARG A 40 -12.85 -3.38 -2.85
N TYR A 41 -11.64 -2.90 -2.56
CA TYR A 41 -10.67 -2.53 -3.59
C TYR A 41 -9.85 -3.71 -4.13
N ALA A 42 -9.97 -4.91 -3.57
CA ALA A 42 -9.16 -6.05 -3.99
C ALA A 42 -9.20 -6.29 -5.51
N PRO A 43 -10.37 -6.27 -6.18
CA PRO A 43 -10.39 -6.43 -7.65
C PRO A 43 -9.64 -5.33 -8.39
N ASP A 44 -9.68 -4.09 -7.90
CA ASP A 44 -8.97 -2.97 -8.50
C ASP A 44 -7.46 -3.15 -8.36
N PHE A 45 -6.98 -3.55 -7.18
CA PHE A 45 -5.56 -3.82 -6.96
C PHE A 45 -5.08 -4.96 -7.83
N ARG A 46 -5.85 -6.04 -7.92
CA ARG A 46 -5.52 -7.18 -8.77
C ARG A 46 -5.34 -6.75 -10.23
N ALA A 47 -6.24 -5.91 -10.73
CA ALA A 47 -6.14 -5.39 -12.09
C ALA A 47 -4.89 -4.51 -12.28
N LEU A 48 -4.53 -3.70 -11.28
CA LEU A 48 -3.34 -2.86 -11.32
C LEU A 48 -2.06 -3.71 -11.28
N VAL A 49 -2.02 -4.74 -10.44
CA VAL A 49 -0.87 -5.67 -10.40
C VAL A 49 -0.62 -6.26 -11.78
N ASP A 50 -1.69 -6.70 -12.46
CA ASP A 50 -1.58 -7.29 -13.80
C ASP A 50 -1.19 -6.25 -14.86
N ALA A 51 -1.65 -4.99 -14.71
CA ALA A 51 -1.38 -3.93 -15.67
C ALA A 51 0.03 -3.32 -15.58
N TYR A 52 0.69 -3.46 -14.43
CA TYR A 52 2.01 -2.86 -14.18
C TYR A 52 3.05 -3.93 -13.82
N PRO A 53 3.49 -4.75 -14.79
CA PRO A 53 4.38 -5.89 -14.51
C PRO A 53 5.78 -5.51 -14.04
N THR A 54 6.23 -4.27 -14.27
CA THR A 54 7.54 -3.80 -13.81
C THR A 54 7.49 -3.22 -12.41
N VAL A 55 6.31 -3.11 -11.82
CA VAL A 55 6.08 -2.56 -10.48
C VAL A 55 5.91 -3.71 -9.49
N ARG A 56 6.53 -3.61 -8.32
CA ARG A 56 6.34 -4.57 -7.24
C ARG A 56 5.29 -4.04 -6.29
N PHE A 57 4.22 -4.82 -6.10
CA PHE A 57 3.15 -4.51 -5.17
C PHE A 57 3.29 -5.38 -3.92
N TYR A 58 3.06 -4.79 -2.74
CA TYR A 58 3.02 -5.51 -1.47
C TYR A 58 1.79 -5.10 -0.68
N ARG A 59 1.09 -6.08 -0.10
CA ARG A 59 0.10 -5.85 0.95
C ARG A 59 0.87 -5.72 2.26
N VAL A 60 0.63 -4.67 3.01
CA VAL A 60 1.34 -4.41 4.28
C VAL A 60 0.36 -4.52 5.45
N TYR A 61 0.68 -5.42 6.37
CA TYR A 61 -0.09 -5.65 7.59
C TYR A 61 0.64 -4.99 8.74
N ALA A 62 0.24 -3.78 9.09
CA ALA A 62 0.92 -2.94 10.08
C ALA A 62 0.37 -3.20 11.49
N SER A 63 0.51 -4.43 11.97
CA SER A 63 0.07 -4.82 13.30
C SER A 63 0.96 -5.92 13.86
N PRO A 64 1.36 -5.81 15.14
CA PRO A 64 2.13 -6.88 15.80
C PRO A 64 1.34 -8.20 15.94
N GLU A 65 0.04 -8.14 15.78
CA GLU A 65 -0.84 -9.31 15.90
C GLU A 65 -1.07 -10.04 14.59
N SER A 66 -0.67 -9.44 13.47
CA SER A 66 -0.83 -10.06 12.14
C SER A 66 0.13 -11.22 11.95
N THR A 67 -0.41 -12.34 11.47
CA THR A 67 0.38 -13.55 11.22
C THR A 67 0.40 -13.90 9.74
N ALA A 68 1.32 -14.77 9.34
CA ALA A 68 1.37 -15.33 8.00
C ALA A 68 0.04 -16.03 7.63
N ALA A 69 -0.56 -16.74 8.59
CA ALA A 69 -1.83 -17.42 8.39
C ALA A 69 -2.96 -16.43 8.10
N ASP A 70 -2.99 -15.29 8.82
CA ASP A 70 -3.98 -14.23 8.58
C ASP A 70 -3.83 -13.64 7.20
N ALA A 71 -2.61 -13.36 6.77
CA ALA A 71 -2.32 -12.82 5.45
C ALA A 71 -2.73 -13.80 4.34
N ALA A 72 -2.47 -15.09 4.53
CA ALA A 72 -2.85 -16.13 3.57
C ALA A 72 -4.37 -16.26 3.45
N LYS A 73 -5.09 -16.25 4.56
CA LYS A 73 -6.55 -16.28 4.57
C LYS A 73 -7.15 -15.05 3.92
N HIS A 74 -6.54 -13.90 4.15
CA HIS A 74 -7.00 -12.65 3.55
C HIS A 74 -6.85 -12.69 2.03
N GLU A 75 -5.70 -13.14 1.53
CA GLU A 75 -5.47 -13.28 0.09
C GLU A 75 -6.44 -14.29 -0.55
N GLU A 76 -6.75 -15.38 0.15
CA GLU A 76 -7.71 -16.38 -0.33
C GLU A 76 -9.11 -15.78 -0.44
N ALA A 77 -9.55 -15.04 0.57
CA ALA A 77 -10.88 -14.43 0.60
C ALA A 77 -11.00 -13.23 -0.36
N TYR A 78 -9.95 -12.44 -0.47
CA TYR A 78 -9.92 -11.22 -1.29
C TYR A 78 -8.59 -11.17 -2.05
N PRO A 79 -8.49 -11.82 -3.23
CA PRO A 79 -7.23 -11.88 -3.97
C PRO A 79 -6.75 -10.52 -4.46
N PHE A 80 -5.54 -10.14 -4.08
CA PHE A 80 -4.84 -8.95 -4.57
C PHE A 80 -3.79 -9.31 -5.60
N HIS A 81 -3.37 -10.58 -5.67
CA HIS A 81 -2.31 -11.11 -6.53
C HIS A 81 -0.94 -10.51 -6.24
N CYS A 82 -0.68 -10.16 -4.99
CA CYS A 82 0.63 -9.66 -4.58
C CYS A 82 1.03 -10.22 -3.22
N ALA A 83 2.34 -10.19 -2.95
CA ALA A 83 2.92 -10.72 -1.73
C ALA A 83 2.59 -9.84 -0.52
N ALA A 84 2.67 -10.43 0.67
CA ALA A 84 2.44 -9.74 1.94
C ALA A 84 3.75 -9.39 2.64
N LEU A 85 3.75 -8.25 3.32
CA LEU A 85 4.78 -7.87 4.29
C LEU A 85 4.12 -7.79 5.65
N LEU A 86 4.79 -8.37 6.66
CA LEU A 86 4.34 -8.31 8.04
C LEU A 86 5.11 -7.19 8.75
N ASP A 87 4.44 -6.08 8.96
CA ASP A 87 5.01 -4.87 9.55
C ASP A 87 4.70 -4.84 11.05
N ALA A 88 5.19 -5.87 11.77
CA ALA A 88 4.84 -6.08 13.18
C ALA A 88 5.27 -4.92 14.08
N ASP A 89 6.42 -4.31 13.80
CA ASP A 89 6.92 -3.15 14.55
C ASP A 89 6.42 -1.83 13.98
N GLN A 90 5.63 -1.86 12.91
CA GLN A 90 5.06 -0.70 12.25
C GLN A 90 6.09 0.29 11.68
N SER A 91 7.30 -0.22 11.40
CA SER A 91 8.36 0.61 10.84
C SER A 91 8.04 1.10 9.44
N ILE A 92 7.39 0.28 8.62
CA ILE A 92 6.97 0.68 7.28
C ILE A 92 5.90 1.78 7.37
N ALA A 93 4.86 1.55 8.18
CA ALA A 93 3.77 2.50 8.34
C ALA A 93 4.29 3.87 8.82
N ARG A 94 5.20 3.86 9.80
CA ARG A 94 5.79 5.11 10.31
C ARG A 94 6.65 5.80 9.26
N ALA A 95 7.44 5.05 8.52
CA ALA A 95 8.36 5.62 7.52
C ALA A 95 7.60 6.38 6.42
N VAL A 96 6.45 5.89 6.01
CA VAL A 96 5.63 6.53 4.97
C VAL A 96 4.47 7.35 5.55
N GLU A 97 4.35 7.37 6.88
CA GLU A 97 3.29 8.10 7.60
C GLU A 97 1.88 7.61 7.24
N ALA A 98 1.72 6.32 7.04
CA ALA A 98 0.41 5.72 6.78
C ALA A 98 -0.41 5.62 8.08
N THR A 99 -1.70 5.96 8.00
CA THR A 99 -2.59 5.97 9.16
C THR A 99 -3.93 5.29 8.91
N ARG A 100 -4.21 4.90 7.67
CA ARG A 100 -5.51 4.32 7.26
C ARG A 100 -5.31 3.03 6.48
N THR A 101 -6.39 2.26 6.34
CA THR A 101 -6.49 1.14 5.41
C THR A 101 -7.78 1.28 4.59
N PRO A 102 -7.74 1.21 3.25
CA PRO A 102 -6.51 1.14 2.45
C PRO A 102 -5.83 2.50 2.34
N GLU A 103 -4.55 2.52 2.48
CA GLU A 103 -3.72 3.67 2.15
C GLU A 103 -2.54 3.17 1.33
N ILE A 104 -2.09 3.99 0.38
CA ILE A 104 -1.10 3.60 -0.61
C ILE A 104 0.14 4.46 -0.45
N ALA A 105 1.30 3.85 -0.58
CA ALA A 105 2.56 4.57 -0.73
C ALA A 105 3.25 4.06 -2.00
N VAL A 106 3.75 4.97 -2.82
CA VAL A 106 4.49 4.65 -4.05
C VAL A 106 5.93 5.11 -3.89
N LEU A 107 6.86 4.18 -3.98
CA LEU A 107 8.29 4.44 -3.97
C LEU A 107 8.82 4.29 -5.40
N ASP A 108 9.71 5.19 -5.82
CA ASP A 108 10.40 5.00 -7.10
C ASP A 108 11.54 3.97 -6.96
N ALA A 109 12.28 3.74 -8.03
CA ALA A 109 13.35 2.75 -8.05
C ALA A 109 14.46 3.06 -7.05
N GLN A 110 14.61 4.30 -6.65
CA GLN A 110 15.61 4.74 -5.68
C GLN A 110 15.07 4.78 -4.25
N GLY A 111 13.79 4.45 -4.06
CA GLY A 111 13.15 4.46 -2.75
C GLY A 111 12.56 5.79 -2.34
N VAL A 112 12.52 6.77 -3.22
CA VAL A 112 11.91 8.07 -2.92
C VAL A 112 10.39 7.92 -2.88
N LEU A 113 9.78 8.40 -1.80
CA LEU A 113 8.32 8.40 -1.65
C LEU A 113 7.72 9.44 -2.60
N ARG A 114 7.02 8.96 -3.62
CA ARG A 114 6.48 9.80 -4.68
C ARG A 114 4.99 10.07 -4.52
N TYR A 115 4.28 9.20 -3.82
CA TYR A 115 2.86 9.36 -3.56
C TYR A 115 2.46 8.67 -2.25
N ARG A 116 1.55 9.29 -1.50
CA ARG A 116 0.88 8.65 -0.36
C ARG A 116 -0.56 9.13 -0.30
N GLY A 117 -1.50 8.20 -0.15
CA GLY A 117 -2.91 8.56 0.00
C GLY A 117 -3.86 7.48 -0.48
N ALA A 118 -4.97 7.91 -1.01
CA ALA A 118 -6.05 7.05 -1.49
C ALA A 118 -5.72 6.41 -2.84
N VAL A 119 -6.37 5.29 -3.14
CA VAL A 119 -6.30 4.65 -4.46
C VAL A 119 -6.92 5.56 -5.51
N ASP A 120 -8.11 6.07 -5.19
CA ASP A 120 -8.91 6.96 -6.05
C ASP A 120 -9.88 7.74 -5.16
N ASP A 121 -10.80 8.48 -5.78
CA ASP A 121 -11.75 9.34 -5.06
C ASP A 121 -13.14 8.72 -4.88
N ARG A 122 -13.27 7.38 -4.99
CA ARG A 122 -14.57 6.72 -4.81
C ARG A 122 -15.12 6.86 -3.39
N TYR A 123 -14.28 6.76 -2.37
CA TYR A 123 -14.71 7.00 -1.01
C TYR A 123 -14.58 8.47 -0.66
N THR A 124 -15.70 9.10 -0.27
CA THR A 124 -15.72 10.51 0.15
C THR A 124 -15.71 10.64 1.66
N ASP A 125 -16.16 9.59 2.37
CA ASP A 125 -16.21 9.49 3.83
C ASP A 125 -16.45 8.03 4.18
N LEU A 126 -16.37 7.69 5.46
CA LEU A 126 -16.70 6.34 5.94
C LEU A 126 -18.14 5.98 5.53
N GLY A 127 -18.27 4.88 4.81
CA GLY A 127 -19.56 4.41 4.33
C GLY A 127 -20.13 5.14 3.13
N LYS A 128 -19.49 6.20 2.64
CA LYS A 128 -19.96 6.94 1.47
C LYS A 128 -19.08 6.60 0.26
N TYR A 129 -19.69 6.00 -0.74
CA TYR A 129 -18.99 5.41 -1.87
C TYR A 129 -19.63 5.82 -3.19
N ARG A 130 -18.80 6.32 -4.10
CA ARG A 130 -19.22 6.63 -5.47
C ARG A 130 -19.14 5.39 -6.34
N GLN A 131 -20.01 5.28 -7.34
CA GLN A 131 -20.00 4.15 -8.28
C GLN A 131 -18.75 4.13 -9.14
N THR A 132 -18.28 5.31 -9.55
CA THR A 132 -17.10 5.45 -10.40
C THR A 132 -16.18 6.52 -9.84
N ALA A 133 -14.87 6.31 -10.03
CA ALA A 133 -13.88 7.30 -9.67
C ALA A 133 -13.79 8.37 -10.76
N SER A 134 -13.64 9.64 -10.35
CA SER A 134 -13.28 10.72 -11.26
C SER A 134 -11.78 11.01 -11.22
N ARG A 135 -11.09 10.62 -10.14
CA ARG A 135 -9.64 10.77 -9.98
C ARG A 135 -9.01 9.44 -9.62
N HIS A 136 -7.96 9.07 -10.35
CA HIS A 136 -7.24 7.81 -10.20
C HIS A 136 -5.83 8.08 -9.67
N TYR A 137 -5.72 8.44 -8.40
CA TYR A 137 -4.47 8.90 -7.79
C TYR A 137 -3.32 7.91 -7.93
N LEU A 138 -3.56 6.63 -7.64
CA LEU A 138 -2.52 5.61 -7.71
C LEU A 138 -2.06 5.39 -9.15
N ARG A 139 -3.00 5.25 -10.08
CA ARG A 139 -2.68 5.06 -11.50
C ARG A 139 -1.87 6.24 -12.04
N ASP A 140 -2.31 7.47 -11.74
CA ASP A 140 -1.62 8.67 -12.19
C ASP A 140 -0.20 8.76 -11.61
N ALA A 141 -0.04 8.38 -10.34
CA ALA A 141 1.27 8.36 -9.71
C ALA A 141 2.20 7.33 -10.36
N LEU A 142 1.70 6.12 -10.63
CA LEU A 142 2.49 5.07 -11.29
C LEU A 142 2.90 5.49 -12.69
N ASP A 143 1.97 6.03 -13.48
CA ASP A 143 2.27 6.48 -14.84
C ASP A 143 3.33 7.58 -14.83
N ALA A 144 3.27 8.51 -13.91
CA ALA A 144 4.25 9.58 -13.76
C ALA A 144 5.62 9.04 -13.36
N VAL A 145 5.68 8.17 -12.36
CA VAL A 145 6.93 7.58 -11.88
C VAL A 145 7.60 6.77 -13.00
N LEU A 146 6.85 5.96 -13.72
CA LEU A 146 7.39 5.14 -14.82
C LEU A 146 7.85 5.99 -16.01
N ALA A 147 7.25 7.16 -16.20
CA ALA A 147 7.63 8.11 -17.25
C ALA A 147 8.75 9.07 -16.82
N GLY A 148 9.21 9.00 -15.57
CA GLY A 148 10.20 9.92 -15.04
C GLY A 148 9.70 11.34 -14.87
N LYS A 149 8.38 11.50 -14.68
CA LYS A 149 7.72 12.80 -14.54
C LYS A 149 7.30 13.06 -13.10
N PRO A 150 7.08 14.33 -12.72
CA PRO A 150 6.51 14.65 -11.41
C PRO A 150 5.10 14.06 -11.28
N VAL A 151 4.78 13.58 -10.08
CA VAL A 151 3.44 13.06 -9.77
C VAL A 151 2.46 14.24 -9.66
N PRO A 152 1.31 14.21 -10.38
CA PRO A 152 0.37 15.34 -10.39
C PRO A 152 -0.19 15.67 -9.01
N THR A 153 -0.51 14.65 -8.21
CA THR A 153 -0.98 14.81 -6.83
C THR A 153 -0.12 13.90 -5.95
N GLU A 154 0.78 14.51 -5.17
CA GLU A 154 1.73 13.74 -4.35
C GLU A 154 1.11 13.20 -3.07
N ARG A 155 0.03 13.81 -2.61
CA ARG A 155 -0.71 13.38 -1.42
C ARG A 155 -2.20 13.55 -1.63
N SER A 156 -2.96 12.61 -1.09
CA SER A 156 -4.41 12.73 -0.97
C SER A 156 -4.81 12.13 0.38
N GLU A 157 -6.01 12.47 0.83
CA GLU A 157 -6.51 11.93 2.09
C GLU A 157 -7.13 10.56 1.85
N ALA A 158 -6.57 9.54 2.50
CA ALA A 158 -7.14 8.20 2.46
C ALA A 158 -8.35 8.13 3.39
N VAL A 159 -9.45 7.57 2.88
CA VAL A 159 -10.65 7.29 3.67
C VAL A 159 -10.66 5.80 3.97
N GLY A 160 -10.69 5.43 5.25
CA GLY A 160 -10.64 4.02 5.62
C GLY A 160 -10.57 3.81 7.13
N CYS A 161 -10.26 2.58 7.50
CA CYS A 161 -10.12 2.17 8.89
C CYS A 161 -8.78 2.69 9.45
N ASN A 162 -8.74 3.01 10.74
CA ASN A 162 -7.51 3.49 11.38
C ASN A 162 -6.50 2.35 11.53
N ILE A 163 -5.23 2.67 11.31
CA ILE A 163 -4.12 1.82 11.73
C ILE A 163 -3.78 2.25 13.16
N PRO A 164 -3.92 1.36 14.16
CA PRO A 164 -3.60 1.73 15.55
C PRO A 164 -2.09 1.73 15.74
N LEU A 165 -1.46 2.85 15.40
CA LEU A 165 -0.02 3.01 15.53
C LEU A 165 0.38 3.07 17.00
N LYS A 166 1.38 2.25 17.35
CA LYS A 166 1.96 2.27 18.70
C LYS A 166 3.04 3.33 18.78
N ASP A 167 3.26 3.83 20.00
CA ASP A 167 4.30 4.82 20.26
C ASP A 167 5.67 4.21 19.95
N ALA A 168 6.54 4.96 19.25
CA ALA A 168 7.85 4.49 18.83
C ALA A 168 8.79 4.19 20.01
N LYS A 169 8.45 4.64 21.22
CA LYS A 169 9.24 4.46 22.45
C LYS A 169 8.86 3.22 23.25
N GLN A 170 7.94 2.41 22.80
CA GLN A 170 7.52 1.21 23.52
C GLN A 170 8.09 -0.07 22.91
#